data_269613fdaa77f7b111cd5284bd5a7804
#
_entry.id   269613fdaa77f7b111cd5284bd5a7804
#
_cell.length_a   1.000
_cell.length_b   1.000
_cell.length_c   1.000
_cell.angle_alpha   90.00
_cell.angle_beta   90.00
_cell.angle_gamma   90.00
#
_symmetry.space_group_name_H-M   'P 1'
#
loop_
_entity.id
_entity.type
_entity.pdbx_description
1 polymer ?
#
loop_
_entity_poly.entity_id
_entity_poly.type
_entity_poly.pdbx_seq_one_letter_code
_entity_poly.pdbx_strand_id
1 'polypeptide(L)'
;MVVFVLWKNIIDKHMLSPSTKAACWLTTFLSVFVTGEMPIQAEVEPEFLQALENHTVTQGREVHFTCVVNHLSNYRVAWIKSDSKAILAIHTNMIALNPRLSVTYNNHNTWKLHVSNVQANDSGTYMCQVNTDPMKSQMGHLSVVIPPDIVDSVTEGSSAREGGSVRLTCSATGVPPPTVMWRREHNRPIVFRHEGGRERKVVESHKGEGLELFHVQRNDMGAYYCIASNGIPPTVSRRYHVQVHFIPQVKVTNQLVGAPIGSDVELQCYIEASPKAMNSWSREDSLVSDKLLENPKFRITETAVNEYSLWMNLTIKSLAPGDYGTYVCASVNALGKMESQVSLHRLELSMNGFADEPMVSGAAWQRARNLPTRSRPIASHAHQYLTQHLPPQLYALLLTTLQYVHTF
;
A
#
# COMPACT_ATOMS: atom_id res chain seq x y z
N MET A 1 17.59 -71.53 -39.40
CA MET A 1 18.60 -71.91 -40.43
C MET A 1 19.38 -73.16 -40.03
N VAL A 2 19.75 -73.44 -38.80
CA VAL A 2 20.50 -74.63 -38.31
C VAL A 2 19.67 -75.92 -38.38
N VAL A 3 18.37 -75.92 -38.11
CA VAL A 3 17.47 -77.06 -38.14
C VAL A 3 17.25 -77.54 -39.57
N PHE A 4 17.24 -76.65 -40.53
CA PHE A 4 17.07 -77.00 -41.99
C PHE A 4 18.27 -77.74 -42.58
N VAL A 5 19.48 -77.40 -42.11
CA VAL A 5 20.72 -78.04 -42.54
C VAL A 5 20.86 -79.46 -41.96
N LEU A 6 20.43 -79.67 -40.73
CA LEU A 6 20.42 -81.00 -40.07
C LEU A 6 19.45 -81.98 -40.69
N TRP A 7 18.24 -81.50 -41.06
CA TRP A 7 17.22 -82.35 -41.70
C TRP A 7 17.59 -82.78 -43.17
N LYS A 8 18.21 -81.82 -43.85
CA LYS A 8 18.68 -82.15 -45.23
C LYS A 8 19.71 -83.26 -45.25
N ASN A 9 20.61 -83.27 -44.22
CA ASN A 9 21.63 -84.34 -44.11
C ASN A 9 21.05 -85.70 -43.67
N ILE A 10 19.88 -85.76 -43.02
CA ILE A 10 19.20 -86.99 -42.60
C ILE A 10 18.45 -87.62 -43.79
N ILE A 11 17.82 -86.80 -44.62
CA ILE A 11 17.06 -87.31 -45.82
C ILE A 11 17.95 -87.83 -46.89
N ASP A 12 19.13 -87.28 -47.13
CA ASP A 12 20.08 -87.66 -48.14
C ASP A 12 20.85 -88.96 -47.79
N LYS A 13 20.87 -89.37 -46.47
CA LYS A 13 21.58 -90.57 -46.05
C LYS A 13 20.73 -91.83 -46.00
N HIS A 14 19.40 -91.77 -46.07
CA HIS A 14 18.54 -92.95 -46.15
C HIS A 14 17.91 -93.05 -47.56
N MET A 15 18.21 -94.20 -48.27
CA MET A 15 17.73 -94.56 -49.55
C MET A 15 16.20 -94.62 -49.63
N LEU A 16 15.54 -93.48 -49.86
CA LEU A 16 14.11 -93.44 -50.23
C LEU A 16 13.95 -93.19 -51.73
N SER A 17 12.94 -93.81 -52.30
CA SER A 17 12.66 -93.66 -53.75
C SER A 17 12.32 -92.24 -54.17
N PRO A 18 12.51 -91.81 -55.40
CA PRO A 18 12.25 -90.43 -55.89
C PRO A 18 10.81 -89.93 -55.57
N SER A 19 9.82 -90.85 -55.63
CA SER A 19 8.41 -90.52 -55.35
C SER A 19 8.11 -90.25 -53.86
N THR A 20 8.81 -90.94 -52.95
CA THR A 20 8.67 -90.69 -51.50
C THR A 20 9.39 -89.43 -51.01
N LYS A 21 10.45 -89.01 -51.70
CA LYS A 21 11.16 -87.71 -51.40
C LYS A 21 10.24 -86.51 -51.75
N ALA A 22 9.53 -86.58 -52.88
CA ALA A 22 8.59 -85.48 -53.23
C ALA A 22 7.41 -85.35 -52.27
N ALA A 23 6.85 -86.46 -51.78
CA ALA A 23 5.76 -86.44 -50.80
C ALA A 23 6.21 -85.91 -49.41
N CYS A 24 7.44 -86.23 -48.99
CA CYS A 24 8.00 -85.72 -47.72
C CYS A 24 8.28 -84.24 -47.80
N TRP A 25 8.72 -83.73 -48.93
CA TRP A 25 8.91 -82.28 -49.15
C TRP A 25 7.58 -81.51 -49.20
N LEU A 26 6.49 -82.04 -49.76
CA LEU A 26 5.19 -81.44 -49.84
C LEU A 26 4.52 -81.36 -48.44
N THR A 27 4.64 -82.39 -47.59
CA THR A 27 4.06 -82.42 -46.27
C THR A 27 4.79 -81.50 -45.30
N THR A 28 6.12 -81.35 -45.39
CA THR A 28 6.90 -80.41 -44.58
C THR A 28 6.67 -78.98 -45.02
N PHE A 29 6.48 -78.70 -46.32
CA PHE A 29 6.11 -77.36 -46.76
C PHE A 29 4.68 -77.00 -46.36
N LEU A 30 3.74 -77.94 -46.38
CA LEU A 30 2.36 -77.67 -45.92
C LEU A 30 2.25 -77.43 -44.39
N SER A 31 3.07 -78.15 -43.62
CA SER A 31 3.07 -77.96 -42.12
C SER A 31 3.72 -76.63 -41.69
N VAL A 32 4.68 -76.07 -42.46
CA VAL A 32 5.27 -74.76 -42.17
C VAL A 32 4.32 -73.60 -42.50
N PHE A 33 3.39 -73.81 -43.46
CA PHE A 33 2.41 -72.81 -43.83
C PHE A 33 1.19 -72.77 -42.86
N VAL A 34 0.91 -73.86 -42.14
CA VAL A 34 -0.25 -73.92 -41.20
C VAL A 34 0.10 -73.43 -39.77
N THR A 35 1.39 -73.35 -39.41
CA THR A 35 1.86 -72.72 -38.16
C THR A 35 2.37 -71.32 -38.40
N GLY A 36 1.67 -70.53 -39.22
CA GLY A 36 1.85 -69.09 -39.27
C GLY A 36 1.36 -68.53 -37.91
N GLU A 37 2.23 -68.45 -36.95
CA GLU A 37 2.02 -67.54 -35.83
C GLU A 37 1.76 -66.15 -36.47
N MET A 38 0.47 -65.71 -36.43
CA MET A 38 0.19 -64.31 -36.69
C MET A 38 1.08 -63.51 -35.70
N PRO A 39 1.81 -62.47 -36.14
CA PRO A 39 2.54 -61.63 -35.23
C PRO A 39 1.51 -61.14 -34.26
N ILE A 40 1.63 -61.52 -32.98
CA ILE A 40 0.92 -60.88 -31.87
C ILE A 40 1.27 -59.41 -32.01
N GLN A 41 0.31 -58.64 -32.51
CA GLN A 41 0.45 -57.22 -32.62
C GLN A 41 0.66 -56.76 -31.18
N ALA A 42 1.88 -56.38 -30.81
CA ALA A 42 2.21 -55.92 -29.47
C ALA A 42 1.23 -54.79 -29.16
N GLU A 43 0.35 -55.04 -28.22
CA GLU A 43 -0.63 -54.03 -27.78
C GLU A 43 0.15 -52.84 -27.27
N VAL A 44 0.06 -51.69 -27.96
CA VAL A 44 0.81 -50.50 -27.62
C VAL A 44 0.25 -49.99 -26.31
N GLU A 45 1.08 -49.99 -25.28
CA GLU A 45 0.69 -49.54 -23.94
C GLU A 45 0.38 -48.02 -23.90
N PRO A 46 -0.58 -47.60 -23.03
CA PRO A 46 -0.86 -46.21 -22.83
C PRO A 46 0.37 -45.42 -22.41
N GLU A 47 0.54 -44.20 -22.97
CA GLU A 47 1.64 -43.32 -22.72
C GLU A 47 1.12 -41.91 -22.44
N PHE A 48 1.68 -41.22 -21.38
CA PHE A 48 1.40 -39.82 -21.14
C PHE A 48 2.23 -38.96 -22.06
N LEU A 49 1.58 -38.09 -22.84
CA LEU A 49 2.25 -37.18 -23.75
C LEU A 49 2.76 -35.89 -23.10
N GLN A 50 2.19 -35.53 -21.99
CA GLN A 50 2.49 -34.28 -21.27
C GLN A 50 2.46 -34.51 -19.77
N ALA A 51 3.40 -33.89 -19.06
CA ALA A 51 3.40 -33.89 -17.58
C ALA A 51 2.19 -33.10 -17.05
N LEU A 52 1.65 -33.54 -15.91
CA LEU A 52 0.59 -32.78 -15.23
C LEU A 52 1.18 -31.54 -14.54
N GLU A 53 0.60 -30.38 -14.83
CA GLU A 53 1.13 -29.09 -14.37
C GLU A 53 0.75 -28.78 -12.91
N ASN A 54 1.62 -28.02 -12.24
CA ASN A 54 1.30 -27.42 -10.94
C ASN A 54 0.61 -26.07 -11.15
N HIS A 55 -0.42 -25.79 -10.34
CA HIS A 55 -1.19 -24.56 -10.43
C HIS A 55 -1.18 -23.79 -9.11
N THR A 56 -1.04 -22.46 -9.19
CA THR A 56 -1.28 -21.54 -8.07
C THR A 56 -2.44 -20.63 -8.45
N VAL A 57 -3.52 -20.70 -7.69
CA VAL A 57 -4.80 -20.06 -8.03
C VAL A 57 -5.37 -19.34 -6.83
N THR A 58 -5.91 -18.15 -7.06
CA THR A 58 -6.62 -17.38 -6.02
C THR A 58 -7.97 -18.02 -5.72
N GLN A 59 -8.33 -18.09 -4.45
CA GLN A 59 -9.64 -18.57 -3.99
C GLN A 59 -10.78 -17.91 -4.77
N GLY A 60 -11.81 -18.71 -5.11
CA GLY A 60 -12.96 -18.26 -5.88
C GLY A 60 -12.78 -18.31 -7.40
N ARG A 61 -11.56 -18.53 -7.91
CA ARG A 61 -11.29 -18.69 -9.34
C ARG A 61 -11.54 -20.11 -9.80
N GLU A 62 -11.33 -20.36 -11.09
CA GLU A 62 -11.39 -21.67 -11.72
C GLU A 62 -9.98 -22.11 -12.11
N VAL A 63 -9.73 -23.43 -12.06
CA VAL A 63 -8.51 -24.06 -12.54
C VAL A 63 -8.85 -25.40 -13.21
N HIS A 64 -8.03 -25.86 -14.14
CA HIS A 64 -8.15 -27.19 -14.72
C HIS A 64 -6.79 -27.87 -14.84
N PHE A 65 -6.79 -29.18 -14.58
CA PHE A 65 -5.67 -30.07 -14.86
C PHE A 65 -5.89 -30.76 -16.19
N THR A 66 -4.85 -30.83 -17.01
CA THR A 66 -4.91 -31.44 -18.35
C THR A 66 -4.10 -32.72 -18.36
N CYS A 67 -4.74 -33.87 -18.59
CA CYS A 67 -4.11 -35.17 -18.74
C CYS A 67 -4.24 -35.64 -20.18
N VAL A 68 -3.09 -35.85 -20.86
CA VAL A 68 -3.02 -36.27 -22.24
C VAL A 68 -2.42 -37.65 -22.31
N VAL A 69 -3.23 -38.64 -22.76
CA VAL A 69 -2.83 -40.07 -22.83
C VAL A 69 -3.00 -40.59 -24.24
N ASN A 70 -1.92 -41.10 -24.81
CA ASN A 70 -1.93 -41.76 -26.11
C ASN A 70 -2.15 -43.28 -25.93
N HIS A 71 -2.69 -43.95 -26.95
CA HIS A 71 -2.91 -45.39 -26.99
C HIS A 71 -3.74 -45.96 -25.82
N LEU A 72 -4.76 -45.20 -25.38
CA LEU A 72 -5.55 -45.61 -24.21
C LEU A 72 -6.29 -46.93 -24.38
N SER A 73 -6.70 -47.30 -25.63
CA SER A 73 -7.39 -48.55 -25.97
C SER A 73 -8.54 -48.87 -24.94
N ASN A 74 -8.49 -50.00 -24.31
CA ASN A 74 -9.49 -50.49 -23.32
C ASN A 74 -9.24 -49.99 -21.89
N TYR A 75 -8.12 -49.28 -21.65
CA TYR A 75 -7.78 -48.75 -20.32
C TYR A 75 -8.65 -47.55 -19.98
N ARG A 76 -8.64 -47.19 -18.70
CA ARG A 76 -9.46 -46.08 -18.17
C ARG A 76 -8.60 -45.03 -17.45
N VAL A 77 -8.93 -43.77 -17.69
CA VAL A 77 -8.33 -42.64 -16.95
C VAL A 77 -9.15 -42.40 -15.71
N ALA A 78 -8.47 -42.24 -14.57
CA ALA A 78 -9.08 -41.84 -13.29
C ALA A 78 -8.42 -40.58 -12.76
N TRP A 79 -9.23 -39.69 -12.22
CA TRP A 79 -8.80 -38.54 -11.44
C TRP A 79 -8.91 -38.81 -9.95
N ILE A 80 -7.83 -38.61 -9.22
CA ILE A 80 -7.71 -38.91 -7.79
C ILE A 80 -7.13 -37.73 -7.06
N LYS A 81 -7.73 -37.35 -5.91
CA LYS A 81 -7.08 -36.41 -4.96
C LYS A 81 -6.19 -37.25 -4.03
N SER A 82 -4.87 -37.18 -4.25
CA SER A 82 -3.90 -38.09 -3.63
C SER A 82 -3.86 -37.95 -2.11
N ASP A 83 -3.99 -36.74 -1.58
CA ASP A 83 -3.91 -36.46 -0.13
C ASP A 83 -5.02 -37.17 0.66
N SER A 84 -6.23 -37.21 0.09
CA SER A 84 -7.39 -37.87 0.68
C SER A 84 -7.64 -39.30 0.15
N LYS A 85 -6.86 -39.73 -0.88
CA LYS A 85 -7.05 -40.97 -1.64
C LYS A 85 -8.46 -41.08 -2.25
N ALA A 86 -9.12 -39.94 -2.49
CA ALA A 86 -10.48 -39.92 -3.01
C ALA A 86 -10.46 -39.98 -4.55
N ILE A 87 -11.21 -40.93 -5.11
CA ILE A 87 -11.48 -41.00 -6.55
C ILE A 87 -12.49 -39.91 -6.89
N LEU A 88 -12.10 -38.96 -7.74
CA LEU A 88 -12.94 -37.84 -8.14
C LEU A 88 -13.81 -38.21 -9.36
N ALA A 89 -13.19 -38.85 -10.36
CA ALA A 89 -13.88 -39.25 -11.57
C ALA A 89 -13.19 -40.45 -12.25
N ILE A 90 -13.94 -41.21 -13.04
CA ILE A 90 -13.43 -42.25 -13.97
C ILE A 90 -13.92 -41.89 -15.38
N HIS A 91 -12.98 -41.68 -16.32
CA HIS A 91 -13.25 -41.02 -17.62
C HIS A 91 -13.94 -39.67 -17.39
N THR A 92 -15.17 -39.51 -17.88
CA THR A 92 -16.02 -38.33 -17.71
C THR A 92 -17.07 -38.49 -16.61
N ASN A 93 -17.16 -39.69 -16.00
CA ASN A 93 -18.14 -39.97 -14.96
C ASN A 93 -17.64 -39.50 -13.61
N MET A 94 -18.31 -38.53 -13.05
CA MET A 94 -17.99 -38.01 -11.71
C MET A 94 -18.40 -39.06 -10.66
N ILE A 95 -17.45 -39.35 -9.75
CA ILE A 95 -17.68 -40.22 -8.55
C ILE A 95 -17.87 -39.32 -7.34
N ALA A 96 -17.09 -38.25 -7.23
CA ALA A 96 -17.23 -37.27 -6.16
C ALA A 96 -18.51 -36.45 -6.34
N LEU A 97 -19.35 -36.41 -5.28
CA LEU A 97 -20.56 -35.58 -5.23
C LEU A 97 -20.25 -34.13 -4.91
N ASN A 98 -19.36 -33.51 -5.72
CA ASN A 98 -18.99 -32.11 -5.55
C ASN A 98 -19.35 -31.34 -6.83
N PRO A 99 -20.36 -30.43 -6.80
CA PRO A 99 -20.82 -29.71 -8.00
C PRO A 99 -19.77 -28.75 -8.58
N ARG A 100 -18.69 -28.47 -7.83
CA ARG A 100 -17.58 -27.63 -8.31
C ARG A 100 -16.58 -28.40 -9.20
N LEU A 101 -16.67 -29.73 -9.23
CA LEU A 101 -15.81 -30.60 -10.03
C LEU A 101 -16.54 -31.04 -11.28
N SER A 102 -15.82 -31.04 -12.40
CA SER A 102 -16.30 -31.65 -13.65
C SER A 102 -15.12 -32.15 -14.49
N VAL A 103 -15.38 -33.10 -15.38
CA VAL A 103 -14.38 -33.61 -16.31
C VAL A 103 -14.89 -33.43 -17.72
N THR A 104 -14.02 -32.86 -18.58
CA THR A 104 -14.26 -32.79 -20.04
C THR A 104 -13.27 -33.64 -20.80
N TYR A 105 -13.71 -34.18 -21.95
CA TYR A 105 -12.91 -34.98 -22.82
C TYR A 105 -13.03 -34.48 -24.28
N ASN A 106 -11.92 -34.34 -24.98
CA ASN A 106 -11.88 -33.83 -26.35
C ASN A 106 -12.25 -34.86 -27.43
N ASN A 107 -12.74 -36.04 -27.04
CA ASN A 107 -13.03 -37.20 -27.90
C ASN A 107 -11.81 -37.76 -28.63
N HIS A 108 -10.60 -37.46 -28.16
CA HIS A 108 -9.37 -37.98 -28.76
C HIS A 108 -8.42 -38.57 -27.73
N ASN A 109 -7.73 -37.74 -26.92
CA ASN A 109 -6.69 -38.22 -26.02
C ASN A 109 -6.54 -37.33 -24.77
N THR A 110 -7.40 -36.32 -24.54
CA THR A 110 -7.21 -35.30 -23.52
C THR A 110 -8.40 -35.27 -22.55
N TRP A 111 -8.13 -35.50 -21.29
CA TRP A 111 -9.06 -35.34 -20.15
C TRP A 111 -8.69 -34.15 -19.35
N LYS A 112 -9.66 -33.24 -19.10
CA LYS A 112 -9.48 -32.08 -18.25
C LYS A 112 -10.36 -32.17 -17.02
N LEU A 113 -9.73 -32.16 -15.83
CA LEU A 113 -10.43 -32.00 -14.57
C LEU A 113 -10.56 -30.51 -14.25
N HIS A 114 -11.77 -29.99 -14.18
CA HIS A 114 -12.09 -28.62 -13.82
C HIS A 114 -12.44 -28.54 -12.34
N VAL A 115 -11.90 -27.52 -11.69
CA VAL A 115 -12.26 -27.16 -10.28
C VAL A 115 -12.73 -25.70 -10.32
N SER A 116 -14.04 -25.48 -10.22
CA SER A 116 -14.65 -24.15 -10.22
C SER A 116 -14.80 -23.64 -8.80
N ASN A 117 -14.79 -22.28 -8.63
CA ASN A 117 -14.91 -21.64 -7.32
C ASN A 117 -13.98 -22.27 -6.28
N VAL A 118 -12.69 -22.28 -6.59
CA VAL A 118 -11.64 -22.96 -5.80
C VAL A 118 -11.64 -22.47 -4.35
N GLN A 119 -11.60 -23.40 -3.41
CA GLN A 119 -11.58 -23.14 -1.98
C GLN A 119 -10.23 -23.55 -1.36
N ALA A 120 -9.90 -23.06 -0.17
CA ALA A 120 -8.65 -23.38 0.53
C ALA A 120 -8.40 -24.89 0.68
N ASN A 121 -9.46 -25.67 0.95
CA ASN A 121 -9.42 -27.13 1.13
C ASN A 121 -9.26 -27.90 -0.20
N ASP A 122 -9.30 -27.22 -1.34
CA ASP A 122 -8.99 -27.84 -2.63
C ASP A 122 -7.48 -27.94 -2.87
N SER A 123 -6.66 -27.20 -2.11
CA SER A 123 -5.19 -27.35 -2.16
C SER A 123 -4.79 -28.80 -1.93
N GLY A 124 -3.74 -29.22 -2.63
CA GLY A 124 -3.22 -30.57 -2.52
C GLY A 124 -2.81 -31.15 -3.87
N THR A 125 -2.52 -32.45 -3.88
CA THR A 125 -2.01 -33.18 -5.03
C THR A 125 -3.14 -33.90 -5.75
N TYR A 126 -3.26 -33.64 -7.05
CA TYR A 126 -4.20 -34.30 -7.97
C TYR A 126 -3.42 -35.24 -8.87
N MET A 127 -3.95 -36.42 -9.09
CA MET A 127 -3.33 -37.49 -9.87
C MET A 127 -4.24 -37.90 -11.02
N CYS A 128 -3.66 -37.95 -12.21
CA CYS A 128 -4.23 -38.63 -13.37
C CYS A 128 -3.62 -40.04 -13.45
N GLN A 129 -4.43 -41.05 -13.39
CA GLN A 129 -4.01 -42.46 -13.35
C GLN A 129 -4.65 -43.26 -14.47
N VAL A 130 -3.88 -44.19 -15.06
CA VAL A 130 -4.33 -45.18 -16.04
C VAL A 130 -4.19 -46.56 -15.41
N ASN A 131 -5.21 -47.40 -15.53
CA ASN A 131 -5.29 -48.74 -14.93
C ASN A 131 -4.51 -49.82 -15.71
N THR A 132 -3.29 -49.51 -16.11
CA THR A 132 -2.32 -50.47 -16.67
C THR A 132 -1.76 -51.36 -15.56
N ASP A 133 -1.08 -52.47 -15.94
CA ASP A 133 -0.32 -53.29 -15.02
C ASP A 133 1.16 -53.31 -15.44
N PRO A 134 2.06 -52.62 -14.69
CA PRO A 134 1.82 -51.78 -13.48
C PRO A 134 1.07 -50.48 -13.83
N MET A 135 0.31 -49.95 -12.83
CA MET A 135 -0.44 -48.69 -12.97
C MET A 135 0.47 -47.51 -13.30
N LYS A 136 0.10 -46.72 -14.31
CA LYS A 136 0.79 -45.48 -14.72
C LYS A 136 0.04 -44.28 -14.17
N SER A 137 0.78 -43.30 -13.60
CA SER A 137 0.18 -42.07 -13.04
C SER A 137 1.07 -40.88 -13.20
N GLN A 138 0.45 -39.69 -13.19
CA GLN A 138 1.11 -38.38 -13.11
C GLN A 138 0.45 -37.53 -12.02
N MET A 139 1.22 -36.66 -11.40
CA MET A 139 0.78 -35.81 -10.30
C MET A 139 1.00 -34.34 -10.62
N GLY A 140 0.01 -33.51 -10.28
CA GLY A 140 0.09 -32.06 -10.29
C GLY A 140 -0.38 -31.49 -8.97
N HIS A 141 0.21 -30.40 -8.52
CA HIS A 141 -0.12 -29.78 -7.24
C HIS A 141 -0.94 -28.49 -7.44
N LEU A 142 -2.03 -28.37 -6.69
CA LEU A 142 -2.83 -27.14 -6.60
C LEU A 142 -2.50 -26.40 -5.31
N SER A 143 -1.98 -25.18 -5.44
CA SER A 143 -1.80 -24.23 -4.33
C SER A 143 -2.89 -23.16 -4.41
N VAL A 144 -3.74 -23.11 -3.40
CA VAL A 144 -4.79 -22.08 -3.31
C VAL A 144 -4.26 -20.94 -2.45
N VAL A 145 -4.23 -19.73 -3.03
CA VAL A 145 -3.81 -18.52 -2.35
C VAL A 145 -5.01 -17.64 -2.04
N ILE A 146 -4.94 -16.94 -0.91
CA ILE A 146 -6.01 -16.06 -0.41
C ILE A 146 -5.41 -14.67 -0.23
N PRO A 147 -5.96 -13.63 -0.88
CA PRO A 147 -5.55 -12.25 -0.65
C PRO A 147 -5.64 -11.87 0.83
N PRO A 148 -4.88 -10.86 1.29
CA PRO A 148 -4.96 -10.40 2.65
C PRO A 148 -6.33 -9.78 2.93
N ASP A 149 -6.84 -10.00 4.15
CA ASP A 149 -8.01 -9.34 4.69
C ASP A 149 -7.71 -8.88 6.12
N ILE A 150 -8.13 -7.64 6.48
CA ILE A 150 -7.92 -7.09 7.82
C ILE A 150 -9.13 -7.44 8.66
N VAL A 151 -8.89 -8.22 9.71
CA VAL A 151 -9.93 -8.61 10.67
C VAL A 151 -10.39 -7.37 11.44
N ASP A 152 -11.73 -7.19 11.51
CA ASP A 152 -12.32 -6.08 12.22
C ASP A 152 -11.96 -6.12 13.71
N SER A 153 -11.04 -5.24 14.11
CA SER A 153 -10.83 -4.91 15.52
C SER A 153 -11.75 -3.77 15.91
N VAL A 154 -12.32 -3.85 17.10
CA VAL A 154 -13.34 -2.90 17.62
C VAL A 154 -12.84 -1.45 17.76
N THR A 155 -11.54 -1.19 17.59
CA THR A 155 -10.94 0.13 17.79
C THR A 155 -10.56 0.78 16.48
N GLU A 156 -11.43 1.64 15.95
CA GLU A 156 -11.14 2.49 14.77
C GLU A 156 -10.21 3.68 15.11
N GLY A 157 -9.83 3.85 16.36
CA GLY A 157 -8.98 4.93 16.83
C GLY A 157 -8.62 4.79 18.30
N SER A 158 -7.70 5.61 18.74
CA SER A 158 -7.29 5.68 20.14
C SER A 158 -7.04 7.12 20.54
N SER A 159 -7.36 7.46 21.79
CA SER A 159 -7.12 8.77 22.35
C SER A 159 -6.30 8.68 23.63
N ALA A 160 -5.40 9.64 23.83
CA ALA A 160 -4.64 9.77 25.06
C ALA A 160 -4.45 11.25 25.42
N ARG A 161 -4.12 11.54 26.67
CA ARG A 161 -3.60 12.85 27.06
C ARG A 161 -2.19 13.03 26.51
N GLU A 162 -1.81 14.28 26.25
CA GLU A 162 -0.44 14.60 25.84
C GLU A 162 0.56 14.08 26.90
N GLY A 163 1.62 13.40 26.48
CA GLY A 163 2.54 12.68 27.35
C GLY A 163 2.12 11.26 27.73
N GLY A 164 0.90 10.84 27.41
CA GLY A 164 0.41 9.47 27.63
C GLY A 164 0.86 8.49 26.55
N SER A 165 0.21 7.32 26.48
CA SER A 165 0.51 6.28 25.49
C SER A 165 -0.72 5.90 24.68
N VAL A 166 -0.50 5.50 23.42
CA VAL A 166 -1.50 5.00 22.49
C VAL A 166 -1.05 3.65 21.97
N ARG A 167 -1.96 2.67 21.94
CA ARG A 167 -1.75 1.37 21.33
C ARG A 167 -2.79 1.12 20.25
N LEU A 168 -2.32 0.83 19.05
CA LEU A 168 -3.13 0.41 17.90
C LEU A 168 -2.81 -1.05 17.59
N THR A 169 -3.84 -1.84 17.29
CA THR A 169 -3.69 -3.24 16.89
C THR A 169 -4.39 -3.48 15.57
N CYS A 170 -3.75 -4.25 14.70
CA CYS A 170 -4.27 -4.61 13.39
C CYS A 170 -3.87 -6.04 13.09
N SER A 171 -4.84 -6.92 12.96
CA SER A 171 -4.62 -8.32 12.61
C SER A 171 -5.12 -8.57 11.20
N ALA A 172 -4.41 -9.42 10.46
CA ALA A 172 -4.77 -9.73 9.08
C ALA A 172 -4.68 -11.23 8.82
N THR A 173 -5.57 -11.73 7.95
CA THR A 173 -5.64 -13.12 7.50
C THR A 173 -5.39 -13.21 6.01
N GLY A 174 -4.93 -14.37 5.54
CA GLY A 174 -4.64 -14.64 4.13
C GLY A 174 -3.72 -15.85 3.97
N VAL A 175 -3.54 -16.31 2.75
CA VAL A 175 -2.62 -17.42 2.41
C VAL A 175 -1.76 -17.00 1.21
N PRO A 176 -0.45 -16.89 1.36
CA PRO A 176 0.36 -17.01 2.58
C PRO A 176 -0.04 -16.00 3.69
N PRO A 177 0.39 -16.22 4.97
CA PRO A 177 0.13 -15.27 6.04
C PRO A 177 0.61 -13.86 5.66
N PRO A 178 -0.23 -12.82 5.81
CA PRO A 178 0.14 -11.47 5.42
C PRO A 178 1.13 -10.83 6.40
N THR A 179 1.94 -9.92 5.89
CA THR A 179 2.73 -9.00 6.71
C THR A 179 1.96 -7.72 6.91
N VAL A 180 1.91 -7.26 8.17
CA VAL A 180 1.27 -6.00 8.57
C VAL A 180 2.32 -4.91 8.71
N MET A 181 2.02 -3.73 8.16
CA MET A 181 2.88 -2.55 8.20
C MET A 181 2.06 -1.30 8.49
N TRP A 182 2.58 -0.45 9.37
CA TRP A 182 2.00 0.84 9.71
C TRP A 182 2.67 1.99 8.99
N ARG A 183 1.87 2.97 8.51
CA ARG A 183 2.32 4.26 7.96
C ARG A 183 1.42 5.37 8.44
N ARG A 184 1.96 6.60 8.49
CA ARG A 184 1.16 7.81 8.71
C ARG A 184 0.67 8.42 7.40
N GLU A 185 -0.40 9.19 7.51
CA GLU A 185 -0.90 10.01 6.41
C GLU A 185 0.15 11.00 5.88
N HIS A 186 0.03 11.37 4.61
CA HIS A 186 0.94 12.30 3.93
C HIS A 186 2.44 11.94 4.06
N ASN A 187 2.76 10.64 4.19
CA ASN A 187 4.12 10.14 4.40
C ASN A 187 4.85 10.77 5.61
N ARG A 188 4.11 11.27 6.60
CA ARG A 188 4.72 11.74 7.84
C ARG A 188 5.41 10.59 8.56
N PRO A 189 6.55 10.82 9.21
CA PRO A 189 7.22 9.77 9.96
C PRO A 189 6.47 9.40 11.23
N ILE A 190 6.64 8.16 11.69
CA ILE A 190 6.23 7.67 13.00
C ILE A 190 7.37 7.94 13.97
N VAL A 191 7.06 8.57 15.09
CA VAL A 191 8.05 8.94 16.12
C VAL A 191 7.86 8.08 17.35
N PHE A 192 8.81 7.19 17.64
CA PHE A 192 8.86 6.42 18.86
C PHE A 192 9.69 7.17 19.90
N ARG A 193 9.18 7.28 21.14
CA ARG A 193 9.86 7.87 22.30
C ARG A 193 10.00 6.81 23.39
N HIS A 194 11.16 6.74 24.03
CA HIS A 194 11.39 5.86 25.16
C HIS A 194 11.06 6.54 26.49
N GLU A 195 10.83 5.75 27.54
CA GLU A 195 10.45 6.23 28.88
C GLU A 195 11.41 7.27 29.50
N GLY A 196 12.63 7.38 29.03
CA GLY A 196 13.60 8.41 29.46
C GLY A 196 13.54 9.74 28.70
N GLY A 197 12.68 9.90 27.69
CA GLY A 197 12.43 11.15 26.95
C GLY A 197 13.57 11.71 26.08
N ARG A 198 14.77 11.18 26.15
CA ARG A 198 15.96 11.68 25.44
C ARG A 198 16.19 11.06 24.07
N GLU A 199 15.80 9.82 23.87
CA GLU A 199 15.97 9.14 22.60
C GLU A 199 14.63 9.03 21.87
N ARG A 200 14.63 9.49 20.63
CA ARG A 200 13.51 9.32 19.70
C ARG A 200 13.98 8.55 18.47
N LYS A 201 13.27 7.51 18.13
CA LYS A 201 13.44 6.80 16.86
C LYS A 201 12.38 7.29 15.87
N VAL A 202 12.82 7.75 14.71
CA VAL A 202 11.95 8.24 13.63
C VAL A 202 12.00 7.24 12.49
N VAL A 203 10.83 6.75 12.07
CA VAL A 203 10.72 5.78 10.98
C VAL A 203 9.59 6.17 10.02
N GLU A 204 9.73 5.84 8.75
CA GLU A 204 8.67 6.05 7.75
C GLU A 204 7.56 5.01 7.86
N SER A 205 7.93 3.80 8.30
CA SER A 205 7.00 2.70 8.48
C SER A 205 7.43 1.78 9.62
N HIS A 206 6.46 1.08 10.23
CA HIS A 206 6.68 0.10 11.29
C HIS A 206 6.05 -1.23 10.91
N LYS A 207 6.80 -2.34 11.01
CA LYS A 207 6.30 -3.70 10.76
C LYS A 207 5.81 -4.32 12.06
N GLY A 208 4.67 -4.99 12.00
CA GLY A 208 4.05 -5.69 13.12
C GLY A 208 2.58 -5.38 13.24
N GLU A 209 1.83 -6.26 13.92
CA GLU A 209 0.39 -6.10 14.14
C GLU A 209 0.07 -5.01 15.16
N GLY A 210 0.99 -4.75 16.10
CA GLY A 210 0.87 -3.71 17.12
C GLY A 210 1.70 -2.48 16.80
N LEU A 211 1.14 -1.29 17.02
CA LEU A 211 1.86 -0.02 17.02
C LEU A 211 1.64 0.64 18.39
N GLU A 212 2.71 0.76 19.18
CA GLU A 212 2.70 1.41 20.49
C GLU A 212 3.48 2.72 20.44
N LEU A 213 2.80 3.80 20.81
CA LEU A 213 3.35 5.15 20.86
C LEU A 213 3.37 5.61 22.32
N PHE A 214 4.55 5.85 22.88
CA PHE A 214 4.74 6.37 24.22
C PHE A 214 5.00 7.88 24.18
N HIS A 215 4.62 8.60 25.25
CA HIS A 215 4.79 10.03 25.39
C HIS A 215 4.27 10.79 24.16
N VAL A 216 3.04 10.46 23.74
CA VAL A 216 2.42 11.08 22.56
C VAL A 216 2.31 12.57 22.70
N GLN A 217 2.60 13.29 21.63
CA GLN A 217 2.50 14.75 21.53
C GLN A 217 1.40 15.12 20.54
N ARG A 218 0.94 16.37 20.58
CA ARG A 218 -0.06 16.91 19.63
C ARG A 218 0.32 16.67 18.16
N ASN A 219 1.62 16.69 17.84
CA ASN A 219 2.13 16.41 16.49
C ASN A 219 1.96 14.95 16.05
N ASP A 220 1.65 14.03 16.98
CA ASP A 220 1.39 12.63 16.67
C ASP A 220 -0.08 12.38 16.31
N MET A 221 -0.96 13.39 16.45
CA MET A 221 -2.36 13.31 16.00
C MET A 221 -2.45 13.06 14.51
N GLY A 222 -3.58 12.45 14.12
CA GLY A 222 -3.94 12.20 12.72
C GLY A 222 -4.09 10.74 12.37
N ALA A 223 -4.13 10.44 11.08
CA ALA A 223 -4.40 9.11 10.60
C ALA A 223 -3.13 8.25 10.50
N TYR A 224 -3.27 7.01 10.98
CA TYR A 224 -2.32 5.91 10.82
C TYR A 224 -2.99 4.84 9.98
N TYR A 225 -2.28 4.32 8.99
CA TYR A 225 -2.77 3.26 8.12
C TYR A 225 -2.09 1.95 8.47
N CYS A 226 -2.89 0.94 8.80
CA CYS A 226 -2.49 -0.43 8.82
C CYS A 226 -2.59 -0.98 7.39
N ILE A 227 -1.52 -1.55 6.87
CA ILE A 227 -1.44 -2.09 5.51
C ILE A 227 -1.06 -3.56 5.62
N ALA A 228 -1.91 -4.45 5.10
CA ALA A 228 -1.66 -5.88 5.07
C ALA A 228 -1.37 -6.34 3.63
N SER A 229 -0.28 -7.11 3.46
CA SER A 229 0.15 -7.64 2.17
C SER A 229 0.77 -9.01 2.32
N ASN A 230 0.45 -9.94 1.40
CA ASN A 230 1.06 -11.26 1.31
C ASN A 230 1.56 -11.58 -0.11
N GLY A 231 1.72 -10.55 -0.96
CA GLY A 231 2.12 -10.71 -2.36
C GLY A 231 0.97 -11.08 -3.31
N ILE A 232 -0.22 -11.38 -2.78
CA ILE A 232 -1.43 -11.68 -3.56
C ILE A 232 -2.32 -10.43 -3.60
N PRO A 233 -2.62 -9.87 -4.75
CA PRO A 233 -3.47 -8.69 -4.87
C PRO A 233 -4.95 -9.01 -4.56
N PRO A 234 -5.73 -8.02 -4.05
CA PRO A 234 -5.31 -6.68 -3.70
C PRO A 234 -4.64 -6.59 -2.32
N THR A 235 -3.68 -5.67 -2.15
CA THR A 235 -3.22 -5.24 -0.83
C THR A 235 -4.34 -4.44 -0.16
N VAL A 236 -4.59 -4.68 1.12
CA VAL A 236 -5.65 -4.00 1.87
C VAL A 236 -5.07 -3.06 2.91
N SER A 237 -5.79 -1.98 3.20
CA SER A 237 -5.41 -1.02 4.22
C SER A 237 -6.61 -0.55 5.03
N ARG A 238 -6.35 -0.24 6.31
CA ARG A 238 -7.35 0.32 7.24
C ARG A 238 -6.80 1.57 7.92
N ARG A 239 -7.66 2.57 8.06
CA ARG A 239 -7.35 3.85 8.69
C ARG A 239 -7.68 3.78 10.18
N TYR A 240 -6.74 4.21 11.03
CA TYR A 240 -6.90 4.41 12.47
C TYR A 240 -6.65 5.87 12.79
N HIS A 241 -7.47 6.47 13.63
CA HIS A 241 -7.29 7.87 14.02
C HIS A 241 -6.73 7.97 15.45
N VAL A 242 -5.63 8.69 15.62
CA VAL A 242 -5.01 8.98 16.91
C VAL A 242 -5.37 10.40 17.33
N GLN A 243 -6.01 10.55 18.50
CA GLN A 243 -6.31 11.83 19.11
C GLN A 243 -5.45 12.04 20.35
N VAL A 244 -4.85 13.23 20.46
CA VAL A 244 -4.07 13.61 21.64
C VAL A 244 -4.78 14.79 22.32
N HIS A 245 -5.20 14.60 23.57
CA HIS A 245 -5.96 15.57 24.33
C HIS A 245 -5.02 16.43 25.18
N PHE A 246 -5.18 17.76 25.14
CA PHE A 246 -4.39 18.71 25.88
C PHE A 246 -5.19 19.97 26.22
N ILE A 247 -4.72 20.69 27.25
CA ILE A 247 -5.26 21.99 27.69
C ILE A 247 -5.04 23.01 26.56
N PRO A 248 -6.00 23.90 26.27
CA PRO A 248 -5.83 24.94 25.27
C PRO A 248 -4.51 25.71 25.43
N GLN A 249 -3.90 26.08 24.33
CA GLN A 249 -2.80 27.05 24.30
C GLN A 249 -3.22 28.24 23.46
N VAL A 250 -3.05 29.45 24.01
CA VAL A 250 -3.41 30.68 23.32
C VAL A 250 -2.15 31.53 23.19
N LYS A 251 -1.84 31.92 21.95
CA LYS A 251 -0.70 32.80 21.64
C LYS A 251 -1.21 33.98 20.84
N VAL A 252 -0.91 35.18 21.28
CA VAL A 252 -1.21 36.40 20.53
C VAL A 252 -0.05 36.74 19.60
N THR A 253 -0.36 37.26 18.41
CA THR A 253 0.65 37.65 17.45
C THR A 253 1.45 38.84 17.95
N ASN A 254 0.76 39.86 18.50
CA ASN A 254 1.32 41.05 19.08
C ASN A 254 0.66 41.33 20.41
N GLN A 255 1.45 41.50 21.47
CA GLN A 255 0.93 41.87 22.77
C GLN A 255 0.54 43.35 22.87
N LEU A 256 1.13 44.19 22.00
CA LEU A 256 0.88 45.61 21.92
C LEU A 256 0.54 45.99 20.47
N VAL A 257 -0.64 46.55 20.28
CA VAL A 257 -1.13 47.03 18.98
C VAL A 257 -1.44 48.52 19.09
N GLY A 258 -0.91 49.34 18.18
CA GLY A 258 -1.21 50.77 18.10
C GLY A 258 -2.05 51.07 16.85
N ALA A 259 -3.12 51.87 17.05
CA ALA A 259 -3.93 52.34 15.92
C ALA A 259 -4.49 53.76 16.18
N PRO A 260 -4.68 54.59 15.13
CA PRO A 260 -5.26 55.94 15.30
C PRO A 260 -6.79 55.86 15.45
N ILE A 261 -7.36 56.92 16.05
CA ILE A 261 -8.82 57.06 16.15
C ILE A 261 -9.45 57.06 14.73
N GLY A 262 -10.61 56.41 14.62
CA GLY A 262 -11.38 56.32 13.38
C GLY A 262 -10.92 55.21 12.42
N SER A 263 -9.75 54.59 12.64
CA SER A 263 -9.29 53.46 11.85
C SER A 263 -9.92 52.14 12.29
N ASP A 264 -9.83 51.14 11.44
CA ASP A 264 -10.16 49.76 11.79
C ASP A 264 -8.86 49.05 12.25
N VAL A 265 -8.99 48.13 13.23
CA VAL A 265 -7.87 47.32 13.74
C VAL A 265 -8.27 45.88 13.82
N GLU A 266 -7.34 44.98 13.57
CA GLU A 266 -7.48 43.52 13.71
C GLU A 266 -6.53 43.01 14.79
N LEU A 267 -7.08 42.37 15.80
CA LEU A 267 -6.34 41.65 16.85
C LEU A 267 -6.43 40.14 16.55
N GLN A 268 -5.30 39.47 16.69
CA GLN A 268 -5.22 38.03 16.30
C GLN A 268 -4.65 37.21 17.43
N CYS A 269 -5.27 36.05 17.68
CA CYS A 269 -4.68 35.00 18.50
C CYS A 269 -4.69 33.64 17.80
N TYR A 270 -3.64 32.88 18.02
CA TYR A 270 -3.48 31.53 17.59
C TYR A 270 -3.83 30.59 18.73
N ILE A 271 -4.74 29.66 18.46
CA ILE A 271 -5.28 28.74 19.47
C ILE A 271 -5.00 27.31 19.06
N GLU A 272 -4.44 26.52 19.97
CA GLU A 272 -4.31 25.07 19.87
C GLU A 272 -5.13 24.42 20.98
N ALA A 273 -6.03 23.50 20.67
CA ALA A 273 -6.87 22.82 21.65
C ALA A 273 -7.36 21.45 21.16
N SER A 274 -7.31 20.45 22.03
CA SER A 274 -7.93 19.15 21.83
C SER A 274 -8.36 18.53 23.16
N PRO A 275 -9.65 18.19 23.35
CA PRO A 275 -10.79 18.37 22.44
C PRO A 275 -11.04 19.82 22.03
N LYS A 276 -11.88 20.01 21.00
CA LYS A 276 -12.25 21.33 20.49
C LYS A 276 -12.68 22.23 21.61
N ALA A 277 -12.13 23.44 21.67
CA ALA A 277 -12.40 24.45 22.71
C ALA A 277 -13.49 25.42 22.29
N MET A 278 -14.10 26.06 23.28
CA MET A 278 -14.91 27.24 23.12
C MET A 278 -14.02 28.47 23.26
N ASN A 279 -13.94 29.27 22.20
CA ASN A 279 -13.10 30.44 22.13
C ASN A 279 -13.93 31.72 22.30
N SER A 280 -13.32 32.76 22.86
CA SER A 280 -13.99 34.06 23.03
C SER A 280 -12.99 35.20 23.18
N TRP A 281 -13.38 36.36 22.70
CA TRP A 281 -12.76 37.64 23.06
C TRP A 281 -13.55 38.31 24.18
N SER A 282 -12.86 38.95 25.12
CA SER A 282 -13.43 39.81 26.19
C SER A 282 -12.57 41.04 26.39
N ARG A 283 -13.08 42.00 27.15
CA ARG A 283 -12.38 43.22 27.51
C ARG A 283 -12.06 43.17 28.99
N GLU A 284 -10.84 43.54 29.40
CA GLU A 284 -10.42 43.47 30.81
C GLU A 284 -11.04 44.58 31.65
N ASP A 285 -11.34 45.76 31.05
CA ASP A 285 -11.82 46.97 31.78
C ASP A 285 -13.31 46.93 32.13
N SER A 286 -14.02 45.88 31.76
CA SER A 286 -15.46 45.71 32.09
C SER A 286 -15.59 45.12 33.49
N LEU A 287 -16.32 45.80 34.37
CA LEU A 287 -16.66 45.31 35.73
C LEU A 287 -17.39 43.95 35.70
N VAL A 288 -17.93 43.57 34.57
CA VAL A 288 -18.45 42.26 34.25
C VAL A 288 -17.61 41.77 33.08
N SER A 289 -16.94 40.63 33.23
CA SER A 289 -16.13 39.98 32.17
C SER A 289 -17.02 39.52 31.01
N ASP A 290 -17.65 40.46 30.31
CA ASP A 290 -18.56 40.19 29.25
C ASP A 290 -17.81 39.79 27.97
N LYS A 291 -18.17 38.63 27.45
CA LYS A 291 -17.69 38.17 26.13
C LYS A 291 -18.15 39.15 25.06
N LEU A 292 -17.21 39.54 24.21
CA LEU A 292 -17.55 40.33 23.05
C LEU A 292 -18.40 39.48 22.10
N LEU A 293 -19.56 40.00 21.69
CA LEU A 293 -20.42 39.40 20.73
C LEU A 293 -20.27 40.09 19.36
N GLU A 294 -20.47 39.36 18.31
CA GLU A 294 -20.45 39.88 16.96
C GLU A 294 -21.55 40.94 16.78
N ASN A 295 -21.17 42.11 16.32
CA ASN A 295 -22.04 43.22 16.06
C ASN A 295 -21.42 44.14 14.97
N PRO A 296 -22.06 45.22 14.52
CA PRO A 296 -21.48 46.11 13.49
C PRO A 296 -20.11 46.71 13.86
N LYS A 297 -19.80 46.81 15.14
CA LYS A 297 -18.54 47.32 15.68
C LYS A 297 -17.46 46.23 15.78
N PHE A 298 -17.82 45.06 16.27
CA PHE A 298 -16.95 43.92 16.50
C PHE A 298 -17.26 42.77 15.57
N ARG A 299 -16.29 42.35 14.80
CA ARG A 299 -16.37 41.16 13.97
C ARG A 299 -15.38 40.12 14.45
N ILE A 300 -15.88 38.89 14.72
CA ILE A 300 -15.06 37.79 15.19
C ILE A 300 -15.03 36.72 14.12
N THR A 301 -13.85 36.27 13.69
CA THR A 301 -13.70 35.22 12.68
C THR A 301 -12.75 34.15 13.22
N GLU A 302 -13.10 32.87 12.95
CA GLU A 302 -12.26 31.73 13.22
C GLU A 302 -11.82 31.06 11.90
N THR A 303 -10.53 30.84 11.72
CA THR A 303 -9.96 30.18 10.55
C THR A 303 -9.15 28.97 10.99
N ALA A 304 -9.62 27.75 10.67
CA ALA A 304 -8.92 26.53 11.01
C ALA A 304 -7.61 26.40 10.21
N VAL A 305 -6.54 26.01 10.91
CA VAL A 305 -5.23 25.72 10.32
C VAL A 305 -5.05 24.21 10.15
N ASN A 306 -5.43 23.44 11.18
CA ASN A 306 -5.42 21.98 11.18
C ASN A 306 -6.50 21.42 12.14
N GLU A 307 -6.47 20.11 12.44
CA GLU A 307 -7.47 19.46 13.30
C GLU A 307 -7.58 20.02 14.72
N TYR A 308 -6.51 20.62 15.26
CA TYR A 308 -6.43 21.11 16.64
C TYR A 308 -5.99 22.57 16.77
N SER A 309 -5.79 23.28 15.67
CA SER A 309 -5.36 24.68 15.73
C SER A 309 -6.15 25.59 14.77
N LEU A 310 -6.35 26.83 15.23
CA LEU A 310 -7.05 27.87 14.48
C LEU A 310 -6.49 29.27 14.78
N TRP A 311 -6.74 30.19 13.87
CA TRP A 311 -6.64 31.62 14.08
C TRP A 311 -8.00 32.17 14.47
N MET A 312 -8.02 32.99 15.53
CA MET A 312 -9.19 33.75 15.95
C MET A 312 -8.88 35.24 15.87
N ASN A 313 -9.59 35.94 15.00
CA ASN A 313 -9.39 37.35 14.74
C ASN A 313 -10.55 38.16 15.28
N LEU A 314 -10.25 39.29 15.94
CA LEU A 314 -11.19 40.29 16.34
C LEU A 314 -10.92 41.56 15.53
N THR A 315 -11.86 41.96 14.65
CA THR A 315 -11.81 43.23 13.94
C THR A 315 -12.66 44.25 14.69
N ILE A 316 -12.08 45.36 15.05
CA ILE A 316 -12.75 46.52 15.70
C ILE A 316 -12.83 47.62 14.66
N LYS A 317 -14.03 48.02 14.27
CA LYS A 317 -14.25 49.03 13.24
C LYS A 317 -14.36 50.43 13.84
N SER A 318 -13.83 51.42 13.12
CA SER A 318 -13.94 52.87 13.43
C SER A 318 -13.65 53.16 14.91
N LEU A 319 -12.38 52.99 15.30
CA LEU A 319 -11.94 53.11 16.69
C LEU A 319 -12.37 54.45 17.33
N ALA A 320 -13.08 54.33 18.44
CA ALA A 320 -13.42 55.45 19.33
C ALA A 320 -12.48 55.52 20.54
N PRO A 321 -12.39 56.66 21.25
CA PRO A 321 -11.53 56.79 22.45
C PRO A 321 -11.77 55.73 23.54
N GLY A 322 -13.03 55.26 23.62
CA GLY A 322 -13.40 54.23 24.57
C GLY A 322 -13.04 52.80 24.15
N ASP A 323 -12.51 52.53 22.92
CA ASP A 323 -12.15 51.21 22.47
C ASP A 323 -10.71 50.82 22.82
N TYR A 324 -9.88 51.76 23.23
CA TYR A 324 -8.52 51.47 23.67
C TYR A 324 -8.52 50.80 25.05
N GLY A 325 -7.57 49.89 25.27
CA GLY A 325 -7.47 49.10 26.51
C GLY A 325 -7.00 47.67 26.21
N THR A 326 -7.16 46.78 27.17
CA THR A 326 -6.73 45.41 27.11
C THR A 326 -7.86 44.48 26.64
N TYR A 327 -7.59 43.72 25.58
CA TYR A 327 -8.46 42.65 25.05
C TYR A 327 -7.88 41.29 25.41
N VAL A 328 -8.75 40.39 25.87
CA VAL A 328 -8.37 39.03 26.28
C VAL A 328 -8.93 38.01 25.31
N CYS A 329 -8.04 37.24 24.69
CA CYS A 329 -8.38 36.02 23.91
C CYS A 329 -8.40 34.83 24.86
N ALA A 330 -9.53 34.16 25.02
CA ALA A 330 -9.73 33.04 25.93
C ALA A 330 -10.17 31.79 25.16
N SER A 331 -9.65 30.65 25.59
CA SER A 331 -10.01 29.32 25.04
C SER A 331 -10.24 28.34 26.18
N VAL A 332 -11.36 27.61 26.15
CA VAL A 332 -11.79 26.69 27.21
C VAL A 332 -12.21 25.37 26.61
N ASN A 333 -11.61 24.28 27.08
CA ASN A 333 -12.08 22.91 26.76
C ASN A 333 -12.34 22.13 28.06
N ALA A 334 -12.69 20.84 27.94
CA ALA A 334 -12.96 19.97 29.08
C ALA A 334 -11.75 19.74 30.01
N LEU A 335 -10.53 20.07 29.57
CA LEU A 335 -9.29 19.89 30.35
C LEU A 335 -8.82 21.15 31.06
N GLY A 336 -9.27 22.33 30.64
CA GLY A 336 -8.89 23.57 31.25
C GLY A 336 -9.17 24.82 30.42
N LYS A 337 -8.75 25.97 30.97
CA LYS A 337 -8.87 27.31 30.37
C LYS A 337 -7.48 27.92 30.19
N MET A 338 -7.29 28.67 29.10
CA MET A 338 -6.11 29.47 28.85
C MET A 338 -6.51 30.82 28.24
N GLU A 339 -5.79 31.87 28.61
CA GLU A 339 -6.03 33.23 28.15
C GLU A 339 -4.72 33.90 27.75
N SER A 340 -4.83 34.88 26.85
CA SER A 340 -3.72 35.74 26.46
C SER A 340 -4.24 37.14 26.17
N GLN A 341 -3.45 38.17 26.51
CA GLN A 341 -3.85 39.56 26.45
C GLN A 341 -3.20 40.30 25.30
N VAL A 342 -3.95 41.23 24.69
CA VAL A 342 -3.50 42.19 23.68
C VAL A 342 -3.90 43.57 24.13
N SER A 343 -2.93 44.48 24.30
CA SER A 343 -3.18 45.88 24.66
C SER A 343 -3.26 46.74 23.40
N LEU A 344 -4.41 47.40 23.22
CA LEU A 344 -4.66 48.32 22.11
C LEU A 344 -4.41 49.75 22.57
N HIS A 345 -3.44 50.44 21.98
CA HIS A 345 -3.06 51.80 22.30
C HIS A 345 -3.39 52.78 21.19
N ARG A 346 -3.72 54.02 21.59
CA ARG A 346 -3.92 55.10 20.63
C ARG A 346 -2.56 55.52 20.04
N LEU A 347 -2.48 55.56 18.74
CA LEU A 347 -1.38 56.21 18.01
C LEU A 347 -1.80 57.66 17.71
N GLU A 348 -1.01 58.60 18.21
CA GLU A 348 -1.11 59.99 17.77
C GLU A 348 -0.21 60.15 16.54
N LEU A 349 -0.81 60.44 15.39
CA LEU A 349 -0.09 60.83 14.22
C LEU A 349 0.39 62.26 14.46
N SER A 350 1.65 62.42 14.92
CA SER A 350 2.27 63.76 15.03
C SER A 350 2.39 64.32 13.61
N MET A 351 1.53 65.29 13.32
CA MET A 351 1.65 66.09 12.06
C MET A 351 2.81 67.10 12.13
N ASN A 352 3.74 66.94 13.07
CA ASN A 352 4.90 67.82 13.19
C ASN A 352 6.04 67.33 12.30
N GLY A 353 5.93 67.64 11.02
CA GLY A 353 6.97 67.28 10.03
C GLY A 353 7.11 68.24 8.83
N PHE A 354 6.22 69.22 8.71
CA PHE A 354 6.39 70.31 7.71
C PHE A 354 5.92 71.63 8.33
N ALA A 355 6.57 72.08 9.41
CA ALA A 355 6.56 73.46 9.79
C ALA A 355 7.66 74.14 8.96
N ASP A 356 7.27 75.15 8.22
CA ASP A 356 8.05 76.07 7.41
C ASP A 356 9.45 76.32 7.99
N GLU A 357 10.51 75.80 7.34
CA GLU A 357 11.81 76.42 7.45
C GLU A 357 11.77 77.75 6.68
N PRO A 358 12.14 78.85 7.32
CA PRO A 358 12.22 80.12 6.61
C PRO A 358 13.31 79.99 5.52
N MET A 359 12.96 80.42 4.32
CA MET A 359 13.87 80.56 3.18
C MET A 359 15.12 81.32 3.58
N VAL A 360 16.20 80.64 3.90
CA VAL A 360 17.53 81.24 4.00
C VAL A 360 18.10 81.35 2.62
N SER A 361 18.31 82.57 2.23
CA SER A 361 18.87 83.02 0.94
C SER A 361 20.16 82.30 0.49
N GLY A 362 20.16 81.80 -0.66
CA GLY A 362 21.07 81.38 -1.69
C GLY A 362 22.60 81.50 -1.50
N ALA A 363 23.22 80.86 -0.49
CA ALA A 363 24.69 80.80 -0.45
C ALA A 363 25.29 79.40 -0.04
N ALA A 364 24.48 78.37 0.25
CA ALA A 364 25.00 77.11 0.68
C ALA A 364 24.92 75.93 -0.32
N TRP A 365 24.47 76.15 -1.54
CA TRP A 365 24.26 75.06 -2.52
C TRP A 365 25.51 74.68 -3.35
N GLN A 366 26.68 75.27 -3.14
CA GLN A 366 27.90 74.95 -3.92
C GLN A 366 28.87 73.95 -3.24
N ARG A 367 28.59 73.45 -2.02
CA ARG A 367 29.51 72.53 -1.29
C ARG A 367 29.09 71.07 -1.16
N ALA A 368 27.95 70.68 -1.71
CA ALA A 368 27.42 69.28 -1.60
C ALA A 368 27.60 68.44 -2.87
N ARG A 369 28.42 68.85 -3.81
CA ARG A 369 28.59 68.13 -5.10
C ARG A 369 29.75 67.12 -5.16
N ASN A 370 30.43 66.83 -4.08
CA ASN A 370 31.59 65.94 -4.06
C ASN A 370 31.50 64.87 -2.96
N LEU A 371 30.39 64.11 -2.85
CA LEU A 371 30.39 62.79 -2.19
C LEU A 371 30.08 61.74 -3.25
N PRO A 372 30.89 60.66 -3.37
CA PRO A 372 30.64 59.62 -4.32
C PRO A 372 29.48 58.74 -3.86
N THR A 373 28.44 58.68 -4.65
CA THR A 373 27.34 57.74 -4.53
C THR A 373 27.87 56.32 -4.72
N ARG A 374 28.01 55.59 -3.63
CA ARG A 374 28.36 54.20 -3.64
C ARG A 374 27.07 53.37 -3.51
N SER A 375 26.34 53.21 -4.64
CA SER A 375 25.29 52.19 -4.78
C SER A 375 25.92 50.82 -4.94
N ARG A 376 25.84 49.97 -3.96
CA ARG A 376 26.13 48.55 -4.09
C ARG A 376 24.84 47.83 -4.42
N PRO A 377 24.77 47.05 -5.51
CA PRO A 377 23.65 46.18 -5.77
C PRO A 377 23.73 44.92 -4.85
N ILE A 378 22.61 44.58 -4.21
CA ILE A 378 22.45 43.47 -3.27
C ILE A 378 22.54 42.08 -3.97
N ALA A 379 22.86 42.02 -5.26
CA ALA A 379 22.85 40.80 -6.02
C ALA A 379 24.16 39.99 -6.05
N SER A 380 25.27 40.46 -5.41
CA SER A 380 26.57 39.78 -5.55
C SER A 380 26.95 38.79 -4.45
N HIS A 381 26.19 38.70 -3.35
CA HIS A 381 26.52 37.76 -2.26
C HIS A 381 25.89 36.37 -2.39
N ALA A 382 24.83 36.22 -3.15
CA ALA A 382 24.19 34.90 -3.36
C ALA A 382 24.99 34.03 -4.35
N HIS A 383 25.73 34.63 -5.28
CA HIS A 383 26.47 33.86 -6.29
C HIS A 383 27.81 33.31 -5.76
N GLN A 384 28.39 33.89 -4.72
CA GLN A 384 29.66 33.42 -4.14
C GLN A 384 29.51 32.29 -3.12
N TYR A 385 28.32 32.13 -2.51
CA TYR A 385 28.07 31.04 -1.59
C TYR A 385 27.76 29.67 -2.24
N LEU A 386 27.25 29.70 -3.49
CA LEU A 386 26.88 28.49 -4.24
C LEU A 386 28.05 27.81 -4.95
N THR A 387 29.17 28.53 -5.18
CA THR A 387 30.34 27.98 -5.91
C THR A 387 31.36 27.27 -5.02
N GLN A 388 31.24 27.31 -3.69
CA GLN A 388 32.27 26.75 -2.79
C GLN A 388 31.88 25.41 -2.14
N HIS A 389 30.62 24.91 -2.27
CA HIS A 389 30.16 23.74 -1.52
C HIS A 389 29.37 22.69 -2.30
N LEU A 390 29.34 22.72 -3.63
CA LEU A 390 28.64 21.70 -4.42
C LEU A 390 29.60 20.93 -5.35
N PRO A 391 29.52 19.59 -5.38
CA PRO A 391 30.35 18.79 -6.30
C PRO A 391 29.93 19.01 -7.76
N PRO A 392 30.89 18.94 -8.71
CA PRO A 392 30.69 19.39 -10.11
C PRO A 392 29.61 18.66 -10.90
N GLN A 393 29.12 17.52 -10.41
CA GLN A 393 28.04 16.76 -11.06
C GLN A 393 26.63 17.35 -10.86
N LEU A 394 26.41 18.16 -9.84
CA LEU A 394 25.13 18.82 -9.57
C LEU A 394 24.99 20.19 -10.25
N TYR A 395 26.10 20.80 -10.69
CA TYR A 395 26.11 22.09 -11.36
C TYR A 395 25.56 22.00 -12.80
N ALA A 396 25.80 20.87 -13.47
CA ALA A 396 25.30 20.60 -14.81
C ALA A 396 23.76 20.41 -14.88
N LEU A 397 23.16 19.86 -13.82
CA LEU A 397 21.71 19.64 -13.74
C LEU A 397 20.92 20.92 -13.44
N LEU A 398 21.51 21.88 -12.74
CA LEU A 398 20.88 23.19 -12.45
C LEU A 398 20.86 24.12 -13.64
N LEU A 399 21.86 24.05 -14.54
CA LEU A 399 21.90 24.85 -15.75
C LEU A 399 20.91 24.38 -16.82
N THR A 400 20.60 23.10 -16.89
CA THR A 400 19.62 22.56 -17.84
C THR A 400 18.17 22.84 -17.42
N THR A 401 17.88 22.97 -16.13
CA THR A 401 16.54 23.32 -15.64
C THR A 401 16.24 24.83 -15.74
N LEU A 402 17.24 25.71 -15.66
CA LEU A 402 17.05 27.14 -15.83
C LEU A 402 16.85 27.56 -17.29
N GLN A 403 17.33 26.79 -18.26
CA GLN A 403 17.06 27.04 -19.68
C GLN A 403 15.66 26.61 -20.13
N TYR A 404 14.98 25.72 -19.38
CA TYR A 404 13.63 25.26 -19.73
C TYR A 404 12.50 26.17 -19.19
N VAL A 405 12.81 27.09 -18.27
CA VAL A 405 11.82 28.03 -17.69
C VAL A 405 11.75 29.33 -18.46
N HIS A 406 12.67 29.58 -19.39
CA HIS A 406 12.68 30.83 -20.24
C HIS A 406 12.07 30.64 -21.63
N THR A 407 11.43 29.50 -21.94
CA THR A 407 10.80 29.21 -23.26
C THR A 407 9.34 28.78 -23.14
N PHE A 408 8.62 29.24 -22.12
CA PHE A 408 7.14 29.21 -22.11
C PHE A 408 6.58 30.51 -21.56
#